data_1aab9cf0914ad98979489a4b39d570e8
#
_entry.id   1aab9cf0914ad98979489a4b39d570e8
#
_cell.length_a   1.000
_cell.length_b   1.000
_cell.length_c   1.000
_cell.angle_alpha   90.00
_cell.angle_beta   90.00
_cell.angle_gamma   90.00
#
_symmetry.space_group_name_H-M   'P 1'
#
loop_
_entity.id
_entity.type
_entity.pdbx_description
1 polymer ?
#
loop_
_entity_poly.entity_id
_entity_poly.type
_entity_poly.pdbx_seq_one_letter_code
_entity_poly.pdbx_strand_id
1 'polypeptide(L)'
;MKKYKLDKLREECGIFGISNHADSAALVALGLHALQHRGQEGCGIVSFDGKNYHSEKRQGLVGDHFTDSETLKRLPGTFAIGHNRYSTTGETSLRNIQPFFADLHMGGLSVAHNGNLTNALQLREALVKDGAIFRTTSDTETIVQLLAKSKREKFLDKLVDALFQIQGGYSLLLMTNKKLVG
;
A
#
# COMPACT_ATOMS: atom_id res chain seq x y z
N MET A 1 -12.83 -14.17 -38.94
CA MET A 1 -13.03 -13.02 -38.05
C MET A 1 -12.28 -13.27 -36.75
N LYS A 2 -11.18 -12.57 -36.47
CA LYS A 2 -10.48 -12.64 -35.16
C LYS A 2 -11.36 -11.93 -34.14
N LYS A 3 -11.88 -12.67 -33.14
CA LYS A 3 -12.51 -12.08 -31.97
C LYS A 3 -11.43 -11.31 -31.18
N TYR A 4 -11.47 -10.01 -31.23
CA TYR A 4 -10.74 -9.19 -30.26
C TYR A 4 -11.31 -9.46 -28.89
N LYS A 5 -10.55 -10.17 -28.01
CA LYS A 5 -10.83 -10.15 -26.58
C LYS A 5 -10.53 -8.73 -26.11
N LEU A 6 -11.57 -7.99 -25.76
CA LEU A 6 -11.41 -6.76 -24.99
C LEU A 6 -10.66 -7.13 -23.72
N ASP A 7 -9.45 -6.61 -23.56
CA ASP A 7 -8.71 -6.66 -22.31
C ASP A 7 -9.58 -5.95 -21.26
N LYS A 8 -10.21 -6.74 -20.40
CA LYS A 8 -10.87 -6.20 -19.22
C LYS A 8 -9.75 -5.73 -18.29
N LEU A 9 -9.62 -4.43 -18.12
CA LEU A 9 -8.85 -3.84 -17.03
C LEU A 9 -9.36 -4.47 -15.72
N ARG A 10 -8.59 -5.40 -15.17
CA ARG A 10 -8.88 -6.06 -13.90
C ARG A 10 -8.11 -5.34 -12.82
N GLU A 11 -8.66 -4.24 -12.34
CA GLU A 11 -8.22 -3.65 -11.09
C GLU A 11 -8.89 -4.44 -9.96
N GLU A 12 -8.09 -5.22 -9.24
CA GLU A 12 -8.62 -6.23 -8.33
C GLU A 12 -8.17 -6.03 -6.87
N CYS A 13 -7.47 -4.94 -6.53
CA CYS A 13 -7.16 -4.59 -5.14
C CYS A 13 -8.11 -3.52 -4.62
N GLY A 14 -8.23 -3.38 -3.30
CA GLY A 14 -8.93 -2.30 -2.62
C GLY A 14 -7.99 -1.54 -1.71
N ILE A 15 -8.05 -0.21 -1.71
CA ILE A 15 -7.35 0.65 -0.76
C ILE A 15 -8.34 1.58 -0.07
N PHE A 16 -8.13 1.83 1.21
CA PHE A 16 -8.97 2.74 1.99
C PHE A 16 -8.12 3.45 3.05
N GLY A 17 -8.41 4.73 3.31
CA GLY A 17 -7.66 5.51 4.28
C GLY A 17 -8.52 6.51 5.03
N ILE A 18 -8.21 6.70 6.30
CA ILE A 18 -8.87 7.65 7.21
C ILE A 18 -7.81 8.49 7.90
N SER A 19 -8.09 9.76 8.05
CA SER A 19 -7.27 10.69 8.81
C SER A 19 -8.10 11.46 9.83
N ASN A 20 -7.46 11.79 10.95
CA ASN A 20 -8.03 12.60 12.01
C ASN A 20 -9.32 12.04 12.65
N HIS A 21 -9.36 10.72 12.88
CA HIS A 21 -10.48 10.05 13.54
C HIS A 21 -9.98 9.03 14.57
N ALA A 22 -10.54 9.05 15.78
CA ALA A 22 -10.11 8.16 16.87
C ALA A 22 -10.25 6.68 16.51
N ASP A 23 -11.29 6.29 15.76
CA ASP A 23 -11.54 4.93 15.31
C ASP A 23 -11.01 4.67 13.89
N SER A 24 -9.92 5.33 13.50
CA SER A 24 -9.42 5.28 12.13
C SER A 24 -9.20 3.84 11.63
N ALA A 25 -8.62 2.96 12.43
CA ALA A 25 -8.37 1.58 12.05
C ALA A 25 -9.67 0.76 11.88
N ALA A 26 -10.66 0.96 12.74
CA ALA A 26 -11.97 0.30 12.63
C ALA A 26 -12.72 0.77 11.37
N LEU A 27 -12.69 2.06 11.08
CA LEU A 27 -13.29 2.61 9.86
C LEU A 27 -12.58 2.13 8.60
N VAL A 28 -11.24 1.99 8.65
CA VAL A 28 -10.47 1.39 7.55
C VAL A 28 -10.87 -0.08 7.37
N ALA A 29 -11.02 -0.84 8.45
CA ALA A 29 -11.48 -2.23 8.36
C ALA A 29 -12.88 -2.33 7.72
N LEU A 30 -13.81 -1.46 8.08
CA LEU A 30 -15.14 -1.38 7.46
C LEU A 30 -15.06 -1.02 5.97
N GLY A 31 -14.24 -0.03 5.62
CA GLY A 31 -14.02 0.37 4.23
C GLY A 31 -13.41 -0.77 3.38
N LEU A 32 -12.43 -1.48 3.92
CA LEU A 32 -11.85 -2.65 3.27
C LEU A 32 -12.85 -3.81 3.16
N HIS A 33 -13.69 -4.02 4.17
CA HIS A 33 -14.76 -5.03 4.12
C HIS A 33 -15.76 -4.72 2.99
N ALA A 34 -16.15 -3.46 2.83
CA ALA A 34 -16.98 -3.03 1.70
C ALA A 34 -16.30 -3.26 0.34
N LEU A 35 -14.97 -3.17 0.29
CA LEU A 35 -14.14 -3.44 -0.88
C LEU A 35 -13.68 -4.90 -1.00
N GLN A 36 -14.20 -5.83 -0.17
CA GLN A 36 -13.74 -7.22 -0.11
C GLN A 36 -13.90 -7.97 -1.44
N HIS A 37 -14.90 -7.60 -2.24
CA HIS A 37 -15.11 -8.17 -3.58
C HIS A 37 -13.94 -7.89 -4.54
N ARG A 38 -13.06 -6.95 -4.22
CA ARG A 38 -11.88 -6.57 -5.02
C ARG A 38 -10.62 -7.35 -4.64
N GLY A 39 -10.57 -7.99 -3.46
CA GLY A 39 -9.39 -8.75 -3.03
C GLY A 39 -9.69 -9.65 -1.84
N GLN A 40 -9.37 -10.94 -1.94
CA GLN A 40 -9.72 -11.96 -0.95
C GLN A 40 -8.52 -12.76 -0.43
N GLU A 41 -7.32 -12.51 -0.95
CA GLU A 41 -6.13 -13.32 -0.62
C GLU A 41 -5.40 -12.84 0.62
N GLY A 42 -5.53 -11.57 0.93
CA GLY A 42 -4.90 -10.99 2.09
C GLY A 42 -5.30 -9.55 2.30
N CYS A 43 -5.19 -9.10 3.53
CA CYS A 43 -5.53 -7.75 3.93
C CYS A 43 -4.52 -7.23 4.95
N GLY A 44 -4.35 -5.92 4.97
CA GLY A 44 -3.49 -5.27 5.93
C GLY A 44 -3.96 -3.87 6.26
N ILE A 45 -3.67 -3.46 7.49
CA ILE A 45 -3.92 -2.12 7.98
C ILE A 45 -2.66 -1.61 8.67
N VAL A 46 -2.30 -0.37 8.40
CA VAL A 46 -1.28 0.37 9.14
C VAL A 46 -1.92 1.60 9.74
N SER A 47 -1.73 1.83 11.04
CA SER A 47 -2.17 3.02 11.74
C SER A 47 -1.00 3.82 12.31
N PHE A 48 -1.24 5.07 12.66
CA PHE A 48 -0.27 5.96 13.28
C PHE A 48 -0.89 6.69 14.48
N ASP A 49 -0.29 6.52 15.66
CA ASP A 49 -0.78 7.05 16.94
C ASP A 49 -0.25 8.44 17.30
N GLY A 50 0.47 9.07 16.37
CA GLY A 50 1.18 10.34 16.60
C GLY A 50 2.64 10.16 16.96
N LYS A 51 3.08 8.95 17.29
CA LYS A 51 4.46 8.62 17.65
C LYS A 51 4.98 7.39 16.90
N ASN A 52 4.19 6.31 16.86
CA ASN A 52 4.58 5.02 16.30
C ASN A 52 3.61 4.59 15.20
N TYR A 53 4.13 3.82 14.26
CA TYR A 53 3.34 3.09 13.28
C TYR A 53 3.05 1.68 13.81
N HIS A 54 1.80 1.25 13.66
CA HIS A 54 1.33 -0.08 14.03
C HIS A 54 0.81 -0.77 12.79
N SER A 55 1.17 -2.05 12.60
CA SER A 55 0.85 -2.79 11.38
C SER A 55 0.30 -4.17 11.70
N GLU A 56 -0.84 -4.50 11.12
CA GLU A 56 -1.43 -5.83 11.13
C GLU A 56 -1.67 -6.29 9.71
N LYS A 57 -1.18 -7.49 9.38
CA LYS A 57 -1.30 -8.12 8.05
C LYS A 57 -1.74 -9.55 8.19
N ARG A 58 -2.70 -9.97 7.39
CA ARG A 58 -3.30 -11.31 7.43
C ARG A 58 -3.54 -11.84 6.03
N GLN A 59 -3.41 -13.13 5.87
CA GLN A 59 -3.95 -13.84 4.71
C GLN A 59 -5.46 -14.05 4.92
N GLY A 60 -6.25 -14.00 3.85
CA GLY A 60 -7.69 -14.18 3.89
C GLY A 60 -8.48 -12.88 3.97
N LEU A 61 -9.70 -12.98 4.45
CA LEU A 61 -10.69 -11.90 4.39
C LEU A 61 -10.54 -10.92 5.55
N VAL A 62 -10.92 -9.67 5.31
CA VAL A 62 -10.95 -8.62 6.35
C VAL A 62 -11.87 -9.02 7.51
N GLY A 63 -13.06 -9.58 7.18
CA GLY A 63 -14.04 -9.97 8.17
C GLY A 63 -13.57 -11.08 9.13
N ASP A 64 -12.61 -11.91 8.71
CA ASP A 64 -12.07 -12.98 9.56
C ASP A 64 -11.03 -12.46 10.58
N HIS A 65 -10.45 -11.27 10.35
CA HIS A 65 -9.28 -10.83 11.09
C HIS A 65 -9.41 -9.47 11.77
N PHE A 66 -10.24 -8.58 11.23
CA PHE A 66 -10.38 -7.20 11.71
C PHE A 66 -11.76 -6.89 12.30
N THR A 67 -12.53 -7.91 12.66
CA THR A 67 -13.76 -7.80 13.45
C THR A 67 -13.50 -7.95 14.95
N ASP A 68 -12.37 -8.55 15.32
CA ASP A 68 -11.98 -8.74 16.70
C ASP A 68 -11.42 -7.44 17.32
N SER A 69 -11.98 -7.07 18.48
CA SER A 69 -11.56 -5.89 19.21
C SER A 69 -10.08 -5.92 19.63
N GLU A 70 -9.52 -7.09 19.91
CA GLU A 70 -8.11 -7.22 20.30
C GLU A 70 -7.17 -6.92 19.15
N THR A 71 -7.53 -7.31 17.93
CA THR A 71 -6.77 -6.94 16.72
C THR A 71 -6.82 -5.44 16.48
N LEU A 72 -7.98 -4.81 16.62
CA LEU A 72 -8.13 -3.36 16.43
C LEU A 72 -7.40 -2.55 17.52
N LYS A 73 -7.34 -3.04 18.76
CA LYS A 73 -6.55 -2.39 19.84
C LYS A 73 -5.06 -2.32 19.54
N ARG A 74 -4.52 -3.22 18.72
CA ARG A 74 -3.12 -3.18 18.27
C ARG A 74 -2.86 -2.16 17.17
N LEU A 75 -3.91 -1.48 16.69
CA LEU A 75 -3.85 -0.45 15.65
C LEU A 75 -4.35 0.90 16.19
N PRO A 76 -3.78 1.44 17.26
CA PRO A 76 -4.19 2.73 17.81
C PRO A 76 -3.84 3.87 16.87
N GLY A 77 -4.49 5.02 17.07
CA GLY A 77 -4.15 6.25 16.40
C GLY A 77 -5.30 6.89 15.63
N THR A 78 -5.00 8.05 15.06
CA THR A 78 -5.99 8.86 14.35
C THR A 78 -5.82 8.85 12.84
N PHE A 79 -4.79 8.18 12.35
CA PHE A 79 -4.54 7.94 10.92
C PHE A 79 -4.45 6.44 10.68
N ALA A 80 -5.09 5.96 9.65
CA ALA A 80 -4.92 4.59 9.19
C ALA A 80 -5.09 4.49 7.68
N ILE A 81 -4.33 3.58 7.06
CA ILE A 81 -4.53 3.15 5.67
C ILE A 81 -4.58 1.63 5.62
N GLY A 82 -5.32 1.10 4.67
CA GLY A 82 -5.48 -0.32 4.50
C GLY A 82 -5.53 -0.75 3.03
N HIS A 83 -5.35 -2.05 2.84
CA HIS A 83 -5.28 -2.67 1.52
C HIS A 83 -5.89 -4.08 1.55
N ASN A 84 -6.71 -4.39 0.56
CA ASN A 84 -7.14 -5.74 0.18
C ASN A 84 -6.34 -6.20 -1.02
N ARG A 85 -5.69 -7.36 -0.91
CA ARG A 85 -4.89 -7.94 -1.97
C ARG A 85 -5.72 -8.89 -2.82
N TYR A 86 -5.63 -8.70 -4.12
CA TYR A 86 -5.89 -9.71 -5.13
C TYR A 86 -4.58 -10.04 -5.84
N SER A 87 -4.29 -11.32 -6.07
CA SER A 87 -3.12 -11.74 -6.85
C SER A 87 -3.57 -12.62 -8.01
N THR A 88 -3.02 -12.37 -9.17
CA THR A 88 -3.27 -13.19 -10.37
C THR A 88 -2.26 -14.32 -10.52
N THR A 89 -1.17 -14.31 -9.73
CA THR A 89 -0.07 -15.27 -9.87
C THR A 89 0.68 -15.49 -8.55
N GLY A 90 0.86 -16.74 -8.16
CA GLY A 90 1.82 -17.17 -7.14
C GLY A 90 1.27 -17.28 -5.71
N GLU A 91 2.08 -17.85 -4.83
CA GLU A 91 1.78 -17.99 -3.40
C GLU A 91 1.60 -16.62 -2.73
N THR A 92 0.55 -16.49 -1.93
CA THR A 92 0.30 -15.27 -1.15
C THR A 92 1.30 -15.20 0.00
N SER A 93 2.40 -14.51 -0.21
CA SER A 93 3.38 -14.24 0.85
C SER A 93 2.94 -13.03 1.67
N LEU A 94 2.97 -13.16 3.01
CA LEU A 94 2.74 -12.03 3.93
C LEU A 94 3.61 -10.81 3.61
N ARG A 95 4.80 -11.03 3.03
CA ARG A 95 5.70 -9.95 2.61
C ARG A 95 5.11 -9.06 1.53
N ASN A 96 4.20 -9.59 0.71
CA ASN A 96 3.56 -8.87 -0.38
C ASN A 96 2.23 -8.22 0.03
N ILE A 97 1.75 -8.46 1.25
CA ILE A 97 0.54 -7.80 1.76
C ILE A 97 0.90 -6.36 2.14
N GLN A 98 0.14 -5.44 1.57
CA GLN A 98 0.25 -4.02 1.85
C GLN A 98 -0.69 -3.62 3.02
N PRO A 99 -0.54 -2.41 3.60
CA PRO A 99 0.39 -1.34 3.24
C PRO A 99 1.84 -1.66 3.56
N PHE A 100 2.79 -1.15 2.76
CA PHE A 100 4.21 -1.23 3.08
C PHE A 100 4.62 -0.07 3.97
N PHE A 101 5.40 -0.38 4.98
CA PHE A 101 6.02 0.61 5.86
C PHE A 101 7.52 0.68 5.58
N ALA A 102 8.04 1.89 5.57
CA ALA A 102 9.47 2.19 5.52
C ALA A 102 9.80 3.36 6.45
N ASP A 103 10.91 3.25 7.14
CA ASP A 103 11.47 4.36 7.91
C ASP A 103 12.49 5.09 7.01
N LEU A 104 12.16 6.32 6.64
CA LEU A 104 12.96 7.14 5.76
C LEU A 104 13.63 8.26 6.58
N HIS A 105 14.67 8.89 6.01
CA HIS A 105 15.32 10.06 6.64
C HIS A 105 14.32 11.15 7.07
N MET A 106 13.21 11.28 6.38
CA MET A 106 12.14 12.24 6.70
C MET A 106 11.12 11.74 7.72
N GLY A 107 11.29 10.54 8.27
CA GLY A 107 10.36 9.85 9.16
C GLY A 107 9.62 8.70 8.48
N GLY A 108 8.71 8.07 9.23
CA GLY A 108 7.95 6.93 8.75
C GLY A 108 7.05 7.24 7.56
N LEU A 109 6.96 6.28 6.65
CA LEU A 109 6.09 6.29 5.48
C LEU A 109 5.35 4.96 5.38
N SER A 110 4.04 5.00 5.20
CA SER A 110 3.27 3.83 4.82
C SER A 110 2.59 4.04 3.47
N VAL A 111 2.62 3.02 2.60
CA VAL A 111 2.11 3.09 1.22
C VAL A 111 1.16 1.93 0.95
N ALA A 112 -0.03 2.24 0.44
CA ALA A 112 -0.96 1.30 -0.16
C ALA A 112 -1.19 1.67 -1.64
N HIS A 113 -1.16 0.68 -2.51
CA HIS A 113 -1.24 0.81 -3.95
C HIS A 113 -2.27 -0.17 -4.51
N ASN A 114 -3.19 0.34 -5.28
CA ASN A 114 -4.07 -0.43 -6.14
C ASN A 114 -3.75 -0.08 -7.59
N GLY A 115 -3.35 -1.07 -8.37
CA GLY A 115 -3.01 -0.91 -9.77
C GLY A 115 -1.83 -1.79 -10.21
N ASN A 116 -1.26 -1.44 -11.35
CA ASN A 116 -0.11 -2.13 -11.92
C ASN A 116 0.84 -1.14 -12.59
N LEU A 117 2.12 -1.19 -12.21
CA LEU A 117 3.17 -0.38 -12.82
C LEU A 117 3.78 -1.15 -13.99
N THR A 118 3.54 -0.68 -15.20
CA THR A 118 4.00 -1.34 -16.43
C THR A 118 5.53 -1.34 -16.58
N ASN A 119 6.21 -0.38 -15.97
CA ASN A 119 7.68 -0.25 -15.98
C ASN A 119 8.35 -0.67 -14.66
N ALA A 120 7.63 -1.35 -13.75
CA ALA A 120 8.14 -1.73 -12.42
C ALA A 120 9.42 -2.55 -12.49
N LEU A 121 9.51 -3.52 -13.41
CA LEU A 121 10.70 -4.38 -13.54
C LEU A 121 11.93 -3.55 -13.94
N GLN A 122 11.80 -2.70 -14.94
CA GLN A 122 12.88 -1.83 -15.41
C GLN A 122 13.38 -0.89 -14.30
N LEU A 123 12.44 -0.26 -13.57
CA LEU A 123 12.76 0.61 -12.45
C LEU A 123 13.45 -0.16 -11.31
N ARG A 124 12.95 -1.37 -11.01
CA ARG A 124 13.54 -2.24 -9.99
C ARG A 124 14.99 -2.60 -10.32
N GLU A 125 15.27 -3.01 -11.57
CA GLU A 125 16.62 -3.35 -12.01
C GLU A 125 17.57 -2.14 -11.87
N ALA A 126 17.13 -0.96 -12.29
CA ALA A 126 17.91 0.27 -12.15
C ALA A 126 18.18 0.62 -10.69
N LEU A 127 17.15 0.52 -9.83
CA LEU A 127 17.26 0.80 -8.40
C LEU A 127 18.19 -0.19 -7.68
N VAL A 128 18.11 -1.49 -8.01
CA VAL A 128 19.01 -2.51 -7.44
C VAL A 128 20.46 -2.27 -7.87
N LYS A 129 20.69 -1.94 -9.15
CA LYS A 129 22.02 -1.57 -9.64
C LYS A 129 22.59 -0.36 -8.91
N ASP A 130 21.72 0.53 -8.45
CA ASP A 130 22.06 1.71 -7.65
C ASP A 130 21.96 1.47 -6.13
N GLY A 131 22.02 0.21 -5.69
CA GLY A 131 22.15 -0.21 -4.29
C GLY A 131 20.84 -0.29 -3.50
N ALA A 132 19.66 -0.22 -4.13
CA ALA A 132 18.40 -0.42 -3.43
C ALA A 132 18.21 -1.89 -3.04
N ILE A 133 17.64 -2.12 -1.84
CA ILE A 133 17.35 -3.45 -1.31
C ILE A 133 15.84 -3.66 -1.35
N PHE A 134 15.41 -4.70 -2.05
CA PHE A 134 14.01 -5.11 -2.13
C PHE A 134 13.74 -6.33 -1.25
N ARG A 135 12.63 -6.30 -0.53
CA ARG A 135 12.18 -7.37 0.37
C ARG A 135 10.97 -8.13 -0.16
N THR A 136 10.28 -7.56 -1.14
CA THR A 136 9.05 -8.10 -1.73
C THR A 136 9.19 -8.22 -3.24
N THR A 137 8.24 -8.88 -3.88
CA THR A 137 8.12 -8.93 -5.34
C THR A 137 7.10 -7.92 -5.88
N SER A 138 6.48 -7.12 -4.99
CA SER A 138 5.48 -6.14 -5.37
C SER A 138 6.12 -4.93 -6.08
N ASP A 139 5.43 -4.44 -7.10
CA ASP A 139 5.75 -3.19 -7.78
C ASP A 139 5.64 -1.96 -6.88
N THR A 140 4.77 -2.02 -5.87
CA THR A 140 4.61 -0.97 -4.87
C THR A 140 5.90 -0.65 -4.12
N GLU A 141 6.77 -1.65 -3.89
CA GLU A 141 8.05 -1.41 -3.23
C GLU A 141 8.98 -0.52 -4.08
N THR A 142 8.81 -0.53 -5.41
CA THR A 142 9.52 0.39 -6.31
C THR A 142 9.18 1.85 -5.98
N ILE A 143 7.91 2.16 -5.68
CA ILE A 143 7.49 3.50 -5.27
C ILE A 143 8.21 3.92 -3.98
N VAL A 144 8.26 3.01 -2.98
CA VAL A 144 8.96 3.28 -1.71
C VAL A 144 10.42 3.58 -1.95
N GLN A 145 11.09 2.81 -2.82
CA GLN A 145 12.50 3.02 -3.14
C GLN A 145 12.75 4.33 -3.90
N LEU A 146 11.88 4.72 -4.82
CA LEU A 146 11.97 6.00 -5.52
C LEU A 146 11.85 7.18 -4.53
N LEU A 147 10.89 7.10 -3.59
CA LEU A 147 10.74 8.12 -2.55
C LEU A 147 11.96 8.19 -1.63
N ALA A 148 12.53 7.04 -1.25
CA ALA A 148 13.73 6.96 -0.42
C ALA A 148 14.95 7.59 -1.10
N LYS A 149 15.12 7.39 -2.40
CA LYS A 149 16.26 7.86 -3.18
C LYS A 149 16.12 9.30 -3.68
N SER A 150 14.92 9.88 -3.69
CA SER A 150 14.73 11.27 -4.10
C SER A 150 15.52 12.23 -3.21
N LYS A 151 16.30 13.10 -3.83
CA LYS A 151 17.13 14.11 -3.15
C LYS A 151 16.34 15.34 -2.72
N ARG A 152 15.04 15.40 -3.01
CA ARG A 152 14.20 16.51 -2.58
C ARG A 152 14.06 16.53 -1.06
N GLU A 153 13.88 17.70 -0.49
CA GLU A 153 13.69 17.84 0.95
C GLU A 153 12.24 17.60 1.38
N LYS A 154 11.28 18.15 0.61
CA LYS A 154 9.86 18.05 0.94
C LYS A 154 9.25 16.75 0.42
N PHE A 155 8.39 16.13 1.25
CA PHE A 155 7.70 14.89 0.88
C PHE A 155 6.92 14.97 -0.44
N LEU A 156 6.18 16.06 -0.66
CA LEU A 156 5.38 16.21 -1.89
C LEU A 156 6.27 16.31 -3.14
N ASP A 157 7.43 16.95 -3.03
CA ASP A 157 8.37 17.03 -4.15
C ASP A 157 9.00 15.66 -4.44
N LYS A 158 9.31 14.86 -3.39
CA LYS A 158 9.73 13.46 -3.54
C LYS A 158 8.65 12.62 -4.23
N LEU A 159 7.39 12.81 -3.82
CA LEU A 159 6.26 12.12 -4.40
C LEU A 159 6.11 12.46 -5.89
N VAL A 160 6.16 13.74 -6.23
CA VAL A 160 6.11 14.20 -7.63
C VAL A 160 7.25 13.58 -8.44
N ASP A 161 8.51 13.61 -7.93
CA ASP A 161 9.65 12.97 -8.59
C ASP A 161 9.42 11.46 -8.82
N ALA A 162 8.82 10.76 -7.87
CA ALA A 162 8.50 9.34 -8.02
C ALA A 162 7.39 9.09 -9.04
N LEU A 163 6.32 9.91 -9.00
CA LEU A 163 5.18 9.80 -9.92
C LEU A 163 5.57 10.04 -11.38
N PHE A 164 6.53 10.93 -11.64
CA PHE A 164 7.05 11.14 -13.01
C PHE A 164 7.85 9.96 -13.55
N GLN A 165 8.32 9.05 -12.71
CA GLN A 165 9.11 7.90 -13.13
C GLN A 165 8.27 6.64 -13.34
N ILE A 166 7.15 6.50 -12.63
CA ILE A 166 6.29 5.32 -12.74
C ILE A 166 5.31 5.45 -13.91
N GLN A 167 4.97 4.33 -14.53
CA GLN A 167 4.02 4.24 -15.63
C GLN A 167 2.99 3.16 -15.34
N GLY A 168 1.73 3.41 -15.71
CA GLY A 168 0.62 2.46 -15.52
C GLY A 168 -0.65 3.14 -15.02
N GLY A 169 -1.66 2.32 -14.73
CA GLY A 169 -2.89 2.74 -14.06
C GLY A 169 -2.79 2.42 -12.57
N TYR A 170 -2.97 3.40 -11.70
CA TYR A 170 -2.85 3.19 -10.27
C TYR A 170 -3.64 4.20 -9.43
N SER A 171 -3.96 3.77 -8.22
CA SER A 171 -4.39 4.62 -7.12
C SER A 171 -3.46 4.40 -5.94
N LEU A 172 -3.08 5.46 -5.24
CA LEU A 172 -2.13 5.41 -4.13
C LEU A 172 -2.73 6.02 -2.87
N LEU A 173 -2.38 5.44 -1.73
CA LEU A 173 -2.50 6.09 -0.43
C LEU A 173 -1.14 6.09 0.24
N LEU A 174 -0.70 7.26 0.67
CA LEU A 174 0.57 7.47 1.35
C LEU A 174 0.30 8.15 2.69
N MET A 175 0.76 7.53 3.76
CA MET A 175 0.64 8.06 5.11
C MET A 175 2.03 8.36 5.67
N THR A 176 2.26 9.61 6.01
CA THR A 176 3.42 10.07 6.77
C THR A 176 3.00 10.40 8.19
N ASN A 177 3.95 10.71 9.06
CA ASN A 177 3.67 11.18 10.42
C ASN A 177 2.91 12.53 10.50
N LYS A 178 2.63 13.18 9.36
CA LYS A 178 1.94 14.48 9.31
C LYS A 178 0.77 14.54 8.33
N LYS A 179 0.72 13.65 7.35
CA LYS A 179 -0.21 13.76 6.23
C LYS A 179 -0.67 12.40 5.74
N LEU A 180 -1.91 12.33 5.33
CA LEU A 180 -2.46 11.32 4.44
C LEU A 180 -2.63 11.96 3.06
N VAL A 181 -2.13 11.31 2.03
CA VAL A 181 -2.19 11.75 0.63
C VAL A 181 -2.75 10.61 -0.22
N GLY A 182 -3.67 10.94 -1.12
CA GLY A 182 -4.31 10.02 -2.06
C GLY A 182 -4.60 10.67 -3.39
#